data_8011370130fa6eca8450e7e7ef0c8a92
#
_entry.id   8011370130fa6eca8450e7e7ef0c8a92
#
_cell.length_a   1.000
_cell.length_b   1.000
_cell.length_c   1.000
_cell.angle_alpha   90.00
_cell.angle_beta   90.00
_cell.angle_gamma   90.00
#
_symmetry.space_group_name_H-M   'P 1'
#
loop_
_entity.id
_entity.type
_entity.pdbx_description
1 polymer ?
#
loop_
_entity_poly.entity_id
_entity_poly.type
_entity_poly.pdbx_seq_one_letter_code
_entity_poly.pdbx_strand_id
1 'polypeptide(L)'
;MRASRTFIAAAAAASLLLAGTGAAVAAPADDTASATPLLSRFDNGSFEYPVVTPGQFAELPAGQTIGPWQVTSGSVDLIGAGFWQAAEGDQSVDLSGRAAGTIAQTFTTVPGTTYTVTYALAGNYAGAPTVKTGKVLIDGQTFQDFSFDITGKSATDMGYVYRQFTFVATATATTLSFVSTTASANGPVIDDVTVTTCPPCDSCG
;
A
#
# COMPACT_ATOMS: atom_id res chain seq x y z
N MET A 1 -44.83 53.91 22.65
CA MET A 1 -44.61 55.12 23.51
C MET A 1 -43.12 55.38 23.58
N ARG A 2 -42.72 56.63 23.21
CA ARG A 2 -41.46 57.36 23.47
C ARG A 2 -40.17 56.69 23.00
N ALA A 3 -39.45 57.09 21.96
CA ALA A 3 -38.94 58.39 21.53
C ALA A 3 -38.02 59.11 22.56
N SER A 4 -36.72 59.21 22.14
CA SER A 4 -35.83 60.40 22.33
C SER A 4 -34.41 59.91 21.93
N ARG A 5 -33.81 60.34 20.86
CA ARG A 5 -33.24 61.67 20.46
C ARG A 5 -32.06 62.08 21.35
N THR A 6 -30.93 62.20 20.72
CA THR A 6 -30.06 63.35 20.40
C THR A 6 -28.80 63.29 21.29
N PHE A 7 -27.57 63.63 20.88
CA PHE A 7 -27.01 64.76 20.13
C PHE A 7 -25.60 64.47 19.60
N ILE A 8 -25.27 65.23 18.59
CA ILE A 8 -24.05 65.44 17.86
C ILE A 8 -22.97 66.10 18.72
N ALA A 9 -21.72 65.76 18.56
CA ALA A 9 -20.59 66.70 18.71
C ALA A 9 -19.50 66.37 17.72
N ALA A 10 -19.28 67.23 16.78
CA ALA A 10 -18.15 67.30 15.88
C ALA A 10 -16.98 67.98 16.57
N ALA A 11 -15.78 67.46 16.45
CA ALA A 11 -14.55 68.19 16.70
C ALA A 11 -13.55 67.82 15.62
N ALA A 12 -13.28 68.80 14.77
CA ALA A 12 -12.19 68.79 13.81
C ALA A 12 -10.88 69.14 14.52
N ALA A 13 -9.82 68.39 14.26
CA ALA A 13 -8.45 68.85 14.53
C ALA A 13 -7.50 68.27 13.54
N ALA A 14 -6.70 69.13 13.06
CA ALA A 14 -5.78 69.21 11.90
C ALA A 14 -4.72 68.12 11.82
N SER A 15 -4.45 67.80 10.58
CA SER A 15 -3.26 67.38 9.86
C SER A 15 -1.90 67.44 10.56
N LEU A 16 -1.18 66.31 10.51
CA LEU A 16 0.29 66.33 10.34
C LEU A 16 0.67 65.14 9.47
N LEU A 17 1.06 65.44 8.22
CA LEU A 17 1.71 64.47 7.31
C LEU A 17 3.14 64.25 7.81
N LEU A 18 3.43 63.05 8.33
CA LEU A 18 4.80 62.54 8.38
C LEU A 18 4.93 61.47 7.29
N ALA A 19 5.71 61.79 6.26
CA ALA A 19 6.16 60.85 5.26
C ALA A 19 7.18 59.89 5.93
N GLY A 20 6.72 58.76 6.40
CA GLY A 20 7.57 57.65 6.81
C GLY A 20 7.80 56.72 5.62
N THR A 21 9.02 56.69 5.10
CA THR A 21 9.46 55.67 4.15
C THR A 21 9.53 54.33 4.87
N GLY A 22 8.40 53.62 4.90
CA GLY A 22 8.36 52.23 5.36
C GLY A 22 9.00 51.34 4.33
N ALA A 23 10.21 50.86 4.63
CA ALA A 23 10.77 49.72 3.91
C ALA A 23 9.84 48.52 4.15
N ALA A 24 9.20 48.03 3.07
CA ALA A 24 8.47 46.79 3.10
C ALA A 24 9.49 45.66 3.34
N VAL A 25 9.50 45.14 4.54
CA VAL A 25 10.18 43.89 4.83
C VAL A 25 9.34 42.81 4.17
N ALA A 26 9.84 42.27 3.04
CA ALA A 26 9.26 41.08 2.44
C ALA A 26 9.32 39.96 3.48
N ALA A 27 8.17 39.41 3.86
CA ALA A 27 8.10 38.19 4.64
C ALA A 27 8.83 37.08 3.89
N PRO A 28 9.63 36.23 4.57
CA PRO A 28 10.21 35.07 3.88
C PRO A 28 9.06 34.22 3.33
N ALA A 29 9.13 33.93 2.04
CA ALA A 29 8.26 32.95 1.42
C ALA A 29 8.48 31.64 2.17
N ASP A 30 7.43 31.11 2.77
CA ASP A 30 7.42 29.81 3.40
C ASP A 30 7.57 28.78 2.26
N ASP A 31 8.82 28.43 1.96
CA ASP A 31 9.19 27.41 0.98
C ASP A 31 8.90 26.03 1.61
N THR A 32 7.63 25.76 1.89
CA THR A 32 7.17 24.41 2.11
C THR A 32 7.25 23.67 0.79
N ALA A 33 8.47 23.38 0.38
CA ALA A 33 8.72 22.39 -0.65
C ALA A 33 8.05 21.11 -0.17
N SER A 34 6.90 20.80 -0.77
CA SER A 34 6.23 19.52 -0.61
C SER A 34 7.24 18.46 -1.01
N ALA A 35 7.91 17.85 -0.02
CA ALA A 35 8.84 16.77 -0.27
C ALA A 35 8.05 15.66 -0.95
N THR A 36 8.21 15.54 -2.27
CA THR A 36 7.71 14.38 -3.01
C THR A 36 8.31 13.16 -2.32
N PRO A 37 7.52 12.22 -1.82
CA PRO A 37 8.05 11.02 -1.19
C PRO A 37 9.02 10.36 -2.17
N LEU A 38 10.26 10.13 -1.75
CA LEU A 38 11.22 9.35 -2.52
C LEU A 38 10.65 7.93 -2.57
N LEU A 39 10.04 7.57 -3.70
CA LEU A 39 9.57 6.22 -3.94
C LEU A 39 10.78 5.30 -3.94
N SER A 40 10.73 4.27 -3.11
CA SER A 40 11.77 3.25 -3.02
C SER A 40 11.62 2.22 -4.14
N ARG A 41 12.67 1.41 -4.33
CA ARG A 41 12.57 0.18 -5.12
C ARG A 41 11.55 -0.76 -4.44
N PHE A 42 11.01 -1.71 -5.21
CA PHE A 42 10.20 -2.80 -4.64
C PHE A 42 10.99 -3.55 -3.56
N ASP A 43 10.37 -3.83 -2.43
CA ASP A 43 11.03 -4.39 -1.25
C ASP A 43 10.08 -5.25 -0.41
N ASN A 44 10.65 -6.10 0.49
CA ASN A 44 9.92 -6.96 1.42
C ASN A 44 8.85 -7.83 0.74
N GLY A 45 9.18 -8.43 -0.39
CA GLY A 45 8.25 -9.32 -1.10
C GLY A 45 8.01 -10.66 -0.41
N SER A 46 8.92 -11.08 0.47
CA SER A 46 8.78 -12.26 1.33
C SER A 46 8.21 -11.95 2.71
N PHE A 47 7.82 -10.68 2.95
CA PHE A 47 7.14 -10.23 4.19
C PHE A 47 7.93 -10.47 5.49
N GLU A 48 9.27 -10.56 5.43
CA GLU A 48 10.12 -10.92 6.54
C GLU A 48 10.26 -9.83 7.63
N TYR A 49 9.79 -8.62 7.35
CA TYR A 49 9.72 -7.56 8.36
C TYR A 49 8.41 -6.75 8.28
N PRO A 50 7.83 -6.37 9.45
CA PRO A 50 8.30 -6.67 10.80
C PRO A 50 8.22 -8.16 11.13
N VAL A 51 9.07 -8.63 12.04
CA VAL A 51 9.05 -10.02 12.50
C VAL A 51 7.87 -10.23 13.45
N VAL A 52 7.07 -11.25 13.18
CA VAL A 52 6.02 -11.75 14.07
C VAL A 52 6.58 -12.84 14.99
N THR A 53 6.11 -12.89 16.22
CA THR A 53 6.51 -13.94 17.17
C THR A 53 6.31 -15.33 16.56
N PRO A 54 7.30 -16.22 16.58
CA PRO A 54 7.18 -17.57 16.04
C PRO A 54 5.96 -18.33 16.58
N GLY A 55 5.26 -19.03 15.71
CA GLY A 55 4.04 -19.78 16.02
C GLY A 55 2.81 -18.90 16.22
N GLN A 56 2.90 -17.60 15.92
CA GLN A 56 1.80 -16.64 16.04
C GLN A 56 1.53 -15.97 14.69
N PHE A 57 0.45 -15.19 14.63
CA PHE A 57 0.19 -14.25 13.55
C PHE A 57 -0.20 -12.89 14.13
N ALA A 58 -0.07 -11.86 13.31
CA ALA A 58 -0.50 -10.50 13.65
C ALA A 58 -1.60 -10.05 12.67
N GLU A 59 -2.79 -9.79 13.20
CA GLU A 59 -3.87 -9.20 12.41
C GLU A 59 -3.61 -7.70 12.19
N LEU A 60 -3.64 -7.26 10.95
CA LEU A 60 -3.38 -5.90 10.51
C LEU A 60 -4.61 -5.35 9.77
N PRO A 61 -5.39 -4.46 10.37
CA PRO A 61 -6.50 -3.78 9.72
C PRO A 61 -6.03 -2.71 8.73
N ALA A 62 -6.95 -2.26 7.88
CA ALA A 62 -6.69 -1.15 6.96
C ALA A 62 -6.05 0.06 7.64
N GLY A 63 -5.05 0.64 7.00
CA GLY A 63 -4.21 1.73 7.52
C GLY A 63 -2.92 1.25 8.20
N GLN A 64 -2.79 -0.04 8.52
CA GLN A 64 -1.53 -0.62 9.03
C GLN A 64 -0.59 -1.02 7.89
N THR A 65 0.67 -1.31 8.23
CA THR A 65 1.70 -1.62 7.24
C THR A 65 2.48 -2.90 7.58
N ILE A 66 3.00 -3.56 6.53
CA ILE A 66 3.99 -4.65 6.61
C ILE A 66 5.23 -4.15 5.86
N GLY A 67 6.15 -3.48 6.58
CA GLY A 67 7.24 -2.76 5.92
C GLY A 67 6.68 -1.73 4.91
N PRO A 68 7.06 -1.81 3.61
CA PRO A 68 6.57 -0.91 2.58
C PRO A 68 5.15 -1.23 2.06
N TRP A 69 4.59 -2.38 2.43
CA TRP A 69 3.23 -2.75 2.07
C TRP A 69 2.21 -2.06 2.98
N GLN A 70 1.19 -1.48 2.41
CA GLN A 70 0.07 -0.89 3.14
C GLN A 70 -1.16 -1.79 3.04
N VAL A 71 -1.84 -2.05 4.15
CA VAL A 71 -3.19 -2.62 4.15
C VAL A 71 -4.17 -1.52 3.77
N THR A 72 -4.74 -1.61 2.57
CA THR A 72 -5.59 -0.53 2.00
C THR A 72 -7.07 -0.75 2.22
N SER A 73 -7.49 -1.99 2.49
CA SER A 73 -8.88 -2.32 2.85
C SER A 73 -8.96 -3.61 3.66
N GLY A 74 -10.04 -3.80 4.39
CA GLY A 74 -10.31 -4.99 5.21
C GLY A 74 -9.26 -5.21 6.29
N SER A 75 -8.81 -6.45 6.45
CA SER A 75 -7.66 -6.82 7.28
C SER A 75 -6.93 -8.02 6.68
N VAL A 76 -5.65 -8.14 7.01
CA VAL A 76 -4.79 -9.27 6.63
C VAL A 76 -4.10 -9.83 7.86
N ASP A 77 -3.63 -11.06 7.79
CA ASP A 77 -2.81 -11.66 8.84
C ASP A 77 -1.38 -11.84 8.34
N LEU A 78 -0.42 -11.19 9.01
CA LEU A 78 1.01 -11.48 8.85
C LEU A 78 1.35 -12.70 9.70
N ILE A 79 1.74 -13.77 9.03
CA ILE A 79 1.96 -15.08 9.63
C ILE A 79 3.44 -15.22 9.98
N GLY A 80 3.73 -15.56 11.23
CA GLY A 80 5.10 -15.74 11.73
C GLY A 80 5.65 -17.14 11.53
N ALA A 81 6.97 -17.24 11.68
CA ALA A 81 7.73 -18.48 11.56
C ALA A 81 7.07 -19.67 12.31
N GLY A 82 6.93 -20.82 11.65
CA GLY A 82 6.44 -22.04 12.27
C GLY A 82 4.93 -22.08 12.57
N PHE A 83 4.15 -21.05 12.22
CA PHE A 83 2.70 -21.13 12.24
C PHE A 83 2.19 -22.07 11.13
N TRP A 84 2.72 -21.88 9.93
CA TRP A 84 2.65 -22.81 8.81
C TRP A 84 3.89 -22.66 7.91
N GLN A 85 4.00 -23.49 6.86
CA GLN A 85 5.10 -23.44 5.90
C GLN A 85 5.01 -22.13 5.09
N ALA A 86 6.08 -21.34 5.07
CA ALA A 86 6.27 -20.24 4.12
C ALA A 86 6.79 -20.77 2.77
N ALA A 87 6.66 -19.99 1.70
CA ALA A 87 7.26 -20.31 0.41
C ALA A 87 8.73 -19.90 0.38
N GLU A 88 9.06 -18.74 0.96
CA GLU A 88 10.40 -18.22 1.13
C GLU A 88 10.52 -17.66 2.55
N GLY A 89 11.73 -17.78 3.14
CA GLY A 89 11.96 -17.30 4.50
C GLY A 89 11.09 -17.99 5.56
N ASP A 90 10.54 -17.19 6.45
CA ASP A 90 9.83 -17.63 7.65
C ASP A 90 8.38 -17.14 7.73
N GLN A 91 8.01 -16.11 6.97
CA GLN A 91 6.73 -15.42 7.06
C GLN A 91 5.94 -15.44 5.74
N SER A 92 4.66 -15.17 5.82
CA SER A 92 3.77 -15.02 4.66
C SER A 92 2.55 -14.17 5.05
N VAL A 93 1.72 -13.78 4.08
CA VAL A 93 0.51 -12.99 4.34
C VAL A 93 -0.74 -13.75 3.92
N ASP A 94 -1.65 -14.02 4.87
CA ASP A 94 -3.05 -14.33 4.54
C ASP A 94 -3.76 -13.01 4.21
N LEU A 95 -4.29 -12.93 2.99
CA LEU A 95 -5.02 -11.73 2.54
C LEU A 95 -6.41 -11.57 3.16
N SER A 96 -6.76 -12.39 4.14
CA SER A 96 -8.03 -12.31 4.88
C SER A 96 -7.76 -12.49 6.37
N GLY A 97 -7.77 -11.41 7.12
CA GLY A 97 -7.82 -11.42 8.57
C GLY A 97 -9.26 -11.67 9.04
N ARG A 98 -9.93 -10.70 9.66
CA ARG A 98 -11.39 -10.83 9.97
C ARG A 98 -12.28 -10.78 8.74
N ALA A 99 -11.79 -10.17 7.68
CA ALA A 99 -12.49 -10.00 6.40
C ALA A 99 -11.48 -9.97 5.27
N ALA A 100 -11.98 -10.13 4.04
CA ALA A 100 -11.16 -9.98 2.84
C ALA A 100 -10.42 -8.64 2.84
N GLY A 101 -9.11 -8.70 2.71
CA GLY A 101 -8.21 -7.57 2.77
C GLY A 101 -7.51 -7.29 1.45
N THR A 102 -6.81 -6.17 1.44
CA THR A 102 -5.96 -5.74 0.32
C THR A 102 -4.66 -5.20 0.85
N ILE A 103 -3.54 -5.67 0.30
CA ILE A 103 -2.23 -5.06 0.51
C ILE A 103 -1.76 -4.41 -0.78
N ALA A 104 -1.04 -3.30 -0.66
CA ALA A 104 -0.49 -2.56 -1.79
C ALA A 104 0.90 -2.01 -1.48
N GLN A 105 1.77 -2.01 -2.49
CA GLN A 105 3.06 -1.33 -2.43
C GLN A 105 3.25 -0.48 -3.67
N THR A 106 3.63 0.80 -3.48
CA THR A 106 4.01 1.70 -4.56
C THR A 106 5.53 1.79 -4.62
N PHE A 107 6.09 1.57 -5.81
CA PHE A 107 7.53 1.56 -6.03
C PHE A 107 7.90 2.31 -7.31
N THR A 108 9.18 2.69 -7.44
CA THR A 108 9.70 3.43 -8.59
C THR A 108 9.76 2.54 -9.83
N THR A 109 9.28 3.06 -10.94
CA THR A 109 9.32 2.42 -12.25
C THR A 109 9.83 3.38 -13.32
N VAL A 110 10.25 2.85 -14.47
CA VAL A 110 10.65 3.61 -15.65
C VAL A 110 9.55 3.48 -16.71
N PRO A 111 8.90 4.57 -17.13
CA PRO A 111 7.86 4.52 -18.16
C PRO A 111 8.36 3.81 -19.44
N GLY A 112 7.51 2.96 -20.02
CA GLY A 112 7.84 2.17 -21.21
C GLY A 112 8.62 0.89 -20.93
N THR A 113 9.11 0.68 -19.70
CA THR A 113 9.83 -0.55 -19.32
C THR A 113 8.84 -1.66 -18.96
N THR A 114 9.12 -2.87 -19.45
CA THR A 114 8.38 -4.08 -19.09
C THR A 114 8.93 -4.65 -17.79
N TYR A 115 8.03 -4.89 -16.86
CA TYR A 115 8.32 -5.53 -15.58
C TYR A 115 7.66 -6.90 -15.52
N THR A 116 8.33 -7.85 -14.88
CA THR A 116 7.81 -9.16 -14.54
C THR A 116 7.55 -9.21 -13.05
N VAL A 117 6.33 -9.58 -12.67
CA VAL A 117 5.95 -9.88 -11.27
C VAL A 117 5.84 -11.39 -11.16
N THR A 118 6.51 -11.97 -10.16
CA THR A 118 6.35 -13.37 -9.75
C THR A 118 5.94 -13.40 -8.28
N TYR A 119 5.07 -14.32 -7.89
CA TYR A 119 4.65 -14.51 -6.50
C TYR A 119 4.27 -15.96 -6.22
N ALA A 120 4.48 -16.41 -5.00
CA ALA A 120 4.00 -17.68 -4.50
C ALA A 120 2.56 -17.52 -3.99
N LEU A 121 1.68 -18.40 -4.43
CA LEU A 121 0.26 -18.45 -4.06
C LEU A 121 -0.06 -19.75 -3.36
N ALA A 122 -0.68 -19.65 -2.18
CA ALA A 122 -1.33 -20.74 -1.47
C ALA A 122 -2.71 -20.31 -0.97
N GLY A 123 -3.27 -21.06 -0.04
CA GLY A 123 -4.51 -20.67 0.65
C GLY A 123 -4.47 -21.12 2.10
N ASN A 124 -5.09 -20.37 2.99
CA ASN A 124 -5.28 -20.77 4.36
C ASN A 124 -6.06 -22.10 4.40
N TYR A 125 -5.38 -23.16 4.83
CA TYR A 125 -5.89 -24.52 4.84
C TYR A 125 -7.01 -24.76 5.86
N ALA A 126 -7.16 -23.86 6.84
CA ALA A 126 -7.95 -24.10 8.05
C ALA A 126 -9.45 -23.80 7.90
N GLY A 127 -9.96 -23.38 6.77
CA GLY A 127 -11.37 -23.02 6.72
C GLY A 127 -11.99 -22.87 5.34
N ALA A 128 -13.33 -22.87 5.35
CA ALA A 128 -14.12 -22.62 4.14
C ALA A 128 -13.94 -21.18 3.63
N PRO A 129 -14.13 -20.95 2.30
CA PRO A 129 -14.35 -21.95 1.26
C PRO A 129 -13.08 -22.73 0.91
N THR A 130 -13.23 -23.91 0.30
CA THR A 130 -12.10 -24.75 -0.14
C THR A 130 -11.28 -24.06 -1.24
N VAL A 131 -11.93 -23.31 -2.13
CA VAL A 131 -11.24 -22.52 -3.16
C VAL A 131 -11.11 -21.09 -2.67
N LYS A 132 -9.87 -20.65 -2.49
CA LYS A 132 -9.51 -19.27 -2.15
C LYS A 132 -9.36 -18.46 -3.43
N THR A 133 -9.89 -17.25 -3.46
CA THR A 133 -9.89 -16.41 -4.67
C THR A 133 -9.38 -15.01 -4.38
N GLY A 134 -8.80 -14.40 -5.39
CA GLY A 134 -8.31 -13.03 -5.30
C GLY A 134 -7.89 -12.45 -6.64
N LYS A 135 -7.32 -11.26 -6.60
CA LYS A 135 -6.89 -10.50 -7.76
C LYS A 135 -5.54 -9.84 -7.52
N VAL A 136 -4.79 -9.68 -8.61
CA VAL A 136 -3.63 -8.78 -8.68
C VAL A 136 -4.04 -7.54 -9.47
N LEU A 137 -3.71 -6.36 -8.95
CA LEU A 137 -3.93 -5.09 -9.63
C LEU A 137 -2.60 -4.37 -9.84
N ILE A 138 -2.51 -3.67 -10.98
CA ILE A 138 -1.48 -2.67 -11.26
C ILE A 138 -2.20 -1.33 -11.43
N ASP A 139 -1.81 -0.33 -10.63
CA ASP A 139 -2.42 1.02 -10.61
C ASP A 139 -3.96 0.98 -10.53
N GLY A 140 -4.48 0.05 -9.72
CA GLY A 140 -5.91 -0.15 -9.49
C GLY A 140 -6.65 -0.91 -10.59
N GLN A 141 -6.00 -1.28 -11.69
CA GLN A 141 -6.59 -2.09 -12.76
C GLN A 141 -6.31 -3.57 -12.53
N THR A 142 -7.33 -4.43 -12.69
CA THR A 142 -7.15 -5.88 -12.58
C THR A 142 -6.26 -6.41 -13.69
N PHE A 143 -5.15 -7.03 -13.32
CA PHE A 143 -4.20 -7.67 -14.23
C PHE A 143 -4.37 -9.17 -14.27
N GLN A 144 -4.65 -9.79 -13.13
CA GLN A 144 -4.80 -11.24 -13.03
C GLN A 144 -5.82 -11.58 -11.95
N ASP A 145 -6.77 -12.46 -12.27
CA ASP A 145 -7.54 -13.19 -11.26
C ASP A 145 -6.78 -14.46 -10.87
N PHE A 146 -6.85 -14.85 -9.61
CA PHE A 146 -6.24 -16.09 -9.13
C PHE A 146 -7.20 -16.89 -8.24
N SER A 147 -6.98 -18.20 -8.21
CA SER A 147 -7.62 -19.12 -7.29
C SER A 147 -6.65 -20.19 -6.83
N PHE A 148 -6.88 -20.72 -5.63
CA PHE A 148 -6.11 -21.81 -5.05
C PHE A 148 -7.04 -22.76 -4.31
N ASP A 149 -6.96 -24.06 -4.61
CA ASP A 149 -7.72 -25.13 -3.94
C ASP A 149 -6.88 -25.72 -2.80
N ILE A 150 -7.40 -25.63 -1.58
CA ILE A 150 -6.75 -26.11 -0.36
C ILE A 150 -7.00 -27.60 -0.09
N THR A 151 -7.65 -28.34 -0.98
CA THR A 151 -7.93 -29.76 -0.76
C THR A 151 -6.63 -30.53 -0.52
N GLY A 152 -6.56 -31.23 0.62
CA GLY A 152 -5.39 -32.00 1.04
C GLY A 152 -4.21 -31.17 1.54
N LYS A 153 -4.36 -29.86 1.71
CA LYS A 153 -3.32 -28.97 2.25
C LYS A 153 -3.32 -28.98 3.78
N SER A 154 -2.17 -28.63 4.35
CA SER A 154 -1.95 -28.61 5.80
C SER A 154 -0.93 -27.52 6.17
N ALA A 155 -0.74 -27.28 7.47
CA ALA A 155 0.27 -26.33 7.95
C ALA A 155 1.71 -26.69 7.51
N THR A 156 2.01 -27.97 7.29
CA THR A 156 3.33 -28.45 6.87
C THR A 156 3.44 -28.72 5.36
N ASP A 157 2.33 -28.60 4.65
CA ASP A 157 2.25 -28.72 3.19
C ASP A 157 1.22 -27.74 2.67
N MET A 158 1.59 -26.47 2.60
CA MET A 158 0.77 -25.40 2.05
C MET A 158 0.61 -25.52 0.54
N GLY A 159 1.56 -26.19 -0.14
CA GLY A 159 1.50 -26.48 -1.57
C GLY A 159 1.55 -25.27 -2.46
N TYR A 160 2.38 -24.29 -2.13
CA TYR A 160 2.54 -23.07 -2.90
C TYR A 160 2.76 -23.34 -4.38
N VAL A 161 2.14 -22.51 -5.23
CA VAL A 161 2.34 -22.49 -6.68
C VAL A 161 2.80 -21.10 -7.10
N TYR A 162 3.84 -21.04 -7.94
CA TYR A 162 4.30 -19.76 -8.47
C TYR A 162 3.41 -19.29 -9.61
N ARG A 163 3.08 -18.01 -9.56
CA ARG A 163 2.35 -17.28 -10.59
C ARG A 163 3.21 -16.14 -11.13
N GLN A 164 2.99 -15.80 -12.38
CA GLN A 164 3.75 -14.76 -13.06
C GLN A 164 2.87 -14.00 -14.04
N PHE A 165 3.13 -12.70 -14.17
CA PHE A 165 2.60 -11.84 -15.24
C PHE A 165 3.58 -10.72 -15.56
N THR A 166 3.36 -10.04 -16.68
CA THR A 166 4.17 -8.88 -17.08
C THR A 166 3.26 -7.66 -17.24
N PHE A 167 3.81 -6.48 -16.97
CA PHE A 167 3.17 -5.21 -17.28
C PHE A 167 4.18 -4.20 -17.83
N VAL A 168 3.70 -3.20 -18.58
CA VAL A 168 4.52 -2.07 -19.02
C VAL A 168 4.19 -0.89 -18.13
N ALA A 169 5.20 -0.32 -17.47
CA ALA A 169 5.02 0.85 -16.63
C ALA A 169 4.64 2.07 -17.48
N THR A 170 3.63 2.81 -17.06
CA THR A 170 3.14 4.03 -17.74
C THR A 170 3.61 5.31 -17.06
N ALA A 171 4.12 5.21 -15.83
CA ALA A 171 4.56 6.32 -14.99
C ALA A 171 5.89 6.00 -14.28
N THR A 172 6.44 7.00 -13.57
CA THR A 172 7.65 6.84 -12.75
C THR A 172 7.40 6.13 -11.43
N ALA A 173 6.14 5.81 -11.13
CA ALA A 173 5.71 5.03 -9.98
C ALA A 173 4.61 4.07 -10.41
N THR A 174 4.61 2.87 -9.84
CA THR A 174 3.58 1.85 -10.04
C THR A 174 3.14 1.30 -8.70
N THR A 175 1.85 1.06 -8.54
CA THR A 175 1.27 0.41 -7.37
C THR A 175 0.85 -1.02 -7.73
N LEU A 176 1.50 -2.00 -7.08
CA LEU A 176 1.10 -3.41 -7.10
C LEU A 176 0.18 -3.67 -5.91
N SER A 177 -0.95 -4.32 -6.16
CA SER A 177 -1.87 -4.70 -5.08
C SER A 177 -2.29 -6.16 -5.19
N PHE A 178 -2.43 -6.84 -4.04
CA PHE A 178 -3.06 -8.15 -3.92
C PHE A 178 -4.36 -7.99 -3.12
N VAL A 179 -5.44 -8.51 -3.68
CA VAL A 179 -6.81 -8.35 -3.15
C VAL A 179 -7.40 -9.73 -2.90
N SER A 180 -7.85 -10.01 -1.68
CA SER A 180 -8.70 -11.17 -1.44
C SER A 180 -10.13 -10.91 -1.94
N THR A 181 -10.71 -11.88 -2.63
CA THR A 181 -12.16 -11.93 -2.94
C THR A 181 -12.85 -13.07 -2.21
N THR A 182 -12.15 -13.73 -1.31
CA THR A 182 -12.69 -14.80 -0.47
C THR A 182 -13.50 -14.20 0.67
N ALA A 183 -14.80 -14.48 0.72
CA ALA A 183 -15.69 -14.01 1.78
C ALA A 183 -15.52 -14.84 3.07
N SER A 184 -14.34 -14.79 3.67
CA SER A 184 -13.96 -15.56 4.87
C SER A 184 -12.75 -14.91 5.54
N ALA A 185 -12.52 -15.25 6.81
CA ALA A 185 -11.28 -14.95 7.52
C ALA A 185 -10.11 -15.89 7.16
N ASN A 186 -10.33 -16.85 6.25
CA ASN A 186 -9.32 -17.77 5.76
C ASN A 186 -9.17 -17.56 4.26
N GLY A 187 -8.20 -16.74 3.88
CA GLY A 187 -8.04 -16.24 2.52
C GLY A 187 -6.98 -16.95 1.69
N PRO A 188 -6.68 -16.37 0.52
CA PRO A 188 -5.49 -16.71 -0.22
C PRO A 188 -4.24 -16.20 0.53
N VAL A 189 -3.17 -16.97 0.43
CA VAL A 189 -1.88 -16.68 1.06
C VAL A 189 -0.88 -16.31 -0.03
N ILE A 190 -0.20 -15.18 0.16
CA ILE A 190 0.82 -14.66 -0.75
C ILE A 190 2.17 -14.65 -0.06
N ASP A 191 3.21 -14.99 -0.83
CA ASP A 191 4.59 -14.97 -0.39
C ASP A 191 5.56 -14.81 -1.58
N ASP A 192 6.85 -14.61 -1.33
CA ASP A 192 7.94 -14.53 -2.32
C ASP A 192 7.58 -13.69 -3.55
N VAL A 193 7.11 -12.48 -3.31
CA VAL A 193 6.79 -11.54 -4.39
C VAL A 193 8.07 -10.90 -4.91
N THR A 194 8.30 -10.99 -6.19
CA THR A 194 9.43 -10.33 -6.85
C THR A 194 8.95 -9.46 -8.00
N VAL A 195 9.65 -8.34 -8.22
CA VAL A 195 9.44 -7.44 -9.35
C VAL A 195 10.77 -7.21 -10.04
N THR A 196 10.90 -7.67 -11.28
CA THR A 196 12.13 -7.56 -12.06
C THR A 196 11.86 -6.89 -13.41
N THR A 197 12.85 -6.19 -13.95
CA THR A 197 12.78 -5.71 -15.33
C THR A 197 13.13 -6.84 -16.28
N CYS A 198 12.41 -6.96 -17.39
CA CYS A 198 12.95 -7.74 -18.51
C CYS A 198 14.24 -7.03 -18.98
N PRO A 199 15.38 -7.74 -19.09
CA PRO A 199 16.54 -7.14 -19.72
C PRO A 199 16.16 -6.72 -21.16
N PRO A 200 16.65 -5.58 -21.67
CA PRO A 200 16.48 -5.23 -23.07
C PRO A 200 17.02 -6.37 -23.95
N CYS A 201 16.30 -6.69 -25.02
CA CYS A 201 16.58 -7.83 -25.90
C CYS A 201 17.90 -7.72 -26.71
N ASP A 202 18.87 -6.93 -26.27
CA ASP A 202 20.17 -6.75 -26.93
C ASP A 202 21.18 -7.89 -26.65
N SER A 203 20.79 -8.91 -25.89
CA SER A 203 21.69 -10.03 -25.53
C SER A 203 21.25 -11.40 -26.03
N CYS A 204 20.29 -11.47 -26.97
CA CYS A 204 19.91 -12.71 -27.67
C CYS A 204 20.27 -12.60 -29.16
N GLY A 205 21.54 -12.42 -29.45
CA GLY A 205 22.13 -12.57 -30.81
C GLY A 205 22.83 -13.90 -30.93
#